data_ce1c4c09421ec45434ab9631cc24a963
#
_entry.id   ce1c4c09421ec45434ab9631cc24a963
#
_cell.length_a   1.000
_cell.length_b   1.000
_cell.length_c   1.000
_cell.angle_alpha   90.00
_cell.angle_beta   90.00
_cell.angle_gamma   90.00
#
_symmetry.space_group_name_H-M   'P 1'
#
loop_
_entity.id
_entity.type
_entity.pdbx_description
1 polymer ?
#
loop_
_entity_poly.entity_id
_entity_poly.type
_entity_poly.pdbx_seq_one_letter_code
_entity_poly.pdbx_strand_id
1 'polypeptide(L)'
;MFYFKFTANTPYCGTENTDYCEFEKRPTDAELDEMAEEFGQFNAESFEYLVTGWGEDNFDNEDEEAEAIENYYADCSGTWEEITEEEFRENS
;
A
#
# COMPACT_ATOMS: atom_id res chain seq x y z
N MET A 1 4.18 16.14 19.25
CA MET A 1 3.83 15.57 17.94
C MET A 1 4.37 14.18 17.79
N PHE A 2 3.62 13.34 17.06
CA PHE A 2 3.99 11.98 16.78
C PHE A 2 4.15 11.82 15.27
N TYR A 3 5.19 11.13 14.86
CA TYR A 3 5.55 10.99 13.44
C TYR A 3 5.58 9.54 13.05
N PHE A 4 4.99 9.22 11.90
CA PHE A 4 4.87 7.85 11.42
C PHE A 4 5.20 7.77 9.94
N LYS A 5 5.78 6.64 9.57
CA LYS A 5 6.09 6.29 8.20
C LYS A 5 5.17 5.13 7.79
N PHE A 6 4.43 5.31 6.71
CA PHE A 6 3.60 4.28 6.14
C PHE A 6 4.22 3.79 4.85
N THR A 7 4.32 2.49 4.68
CA THR A 7 4.90 1.89 3.49
C THR A 7 3.89 0.95 2.87
N ALA A 8 3.61 1.14 1.58
CA ALA A 8 2.75 0.26 0.79
C ALA A 8 3.60 -0.47 -0.23
N ASN A 9 3.44 -1.76 -0.32
CA ASN A 9 4.23 -2.62 -1.19
C ASN A 9 3.33 -3.45 -2.09
N THR A 10 3.63 -3.44 -3.40
CA THR A 10 2.96 -4.27 -4.39
C THR A 10 4.00 -5.18 -5.05
N PRO A 11 4.32 -6.34 -4.44
CA PRO A 11 5.41 -7.19 -4.92
C PRO A 11 5.27 -7.64 -6.37
N TYR A 12 4.05 -7.88 -6.82
CA TYR A 12 3.79 -8.29 -8.19
C TYR A 12 4.28 -7.27 -9.21
N CYS A 13 4.07 -5.98 -8.89
CA CYS A 13 4.47 -4.89 -9.78
C CYS A 13 5.86 -4.35 -9.46
N GLY A 14 6.44 -4.76 -8.34
CA GLY A 14 7.72 -4.26 -7.88
C GLY A 14 7.68 -2.80 -7.45
N THR A 15 6.52 -2.30 -7.06
CA THR A 15 6.38 -0.91 -6.63
C THR A 15 6.26 -0.80 -5.11
N GLU A 16 6.84 0.26 -4.57
CA GLU A 16 6.76 0.59 -3.16
C GLU A 16 6.56 2.08 -3.02
N ASN A 17 5.57 2.48 -2.23
CA ASN A 17 5.31 3.88 -1.93
C ASN A 17 5.39 4.12 -0.43
N THR A 18 5.91 5.27 -0.06
CA THR A 18 6.08 5.65 1.33
C THR A 18 5.43 7.01 1.57
N ASP A 19 4.71 7.13 2.68
CA ASP A 19 4.09 8.38 3.11
C ASP A 19 4.51 8.68 4.54
N TYR A 20 4.69 9.96 4.85
CA TYR A 20 5.10 10.43 6.17
C TYR A 20 4.01 11.30 6.74
N CYS A 21 3.53 10.95 7.94
CA CYS A 21 2.41 11.66 8.58
C CYS A 21 2.78 12.13 9.97
N GLU A 22 2.17 13.24 10.39
CA GLU A 22 2.32 13.74 11.75
C GLU A 22 0.95 13.87 12.42
N PHE A 23 0.91 13.62 13.72
CA PHE A 23 -0.31 13.65 14.51
C PHE A 23 -0.07 14.41 15.82
N GLU A 24 -1.04 15.22 16.24
CA GLU A 24 -1.00 15.89 17.55
C GLU A 24 -1.17 14.89 18.69
N LYS A 25 -2.00 13.88 18.46
CA LYS A 25 -2.24 12.79 19.41
C LYS A 25 -1.82 11.48 18.76
N ARG A 26 -1.13 10.66 19.54
CA ARG A 26 -0.68 9.36 19.02
C ARG A 26 -1.89 8.47 18.75
N PRO A 27 -2.09 8.04 17.51
CA PRO A 27 -3.12 7.05 17.21
C PRO A 27 -2.83 5.73 17.93
N THR A 28 -3.85 4.94 18.16
CA THR A 28 -3.66 3.60 18.72
C THR A 28 -3.02 2.70 17.67
N ASP A 29 -2.43 1.59 18.13
CA ASP A 29 -1.85 0.61 17.20
C ASP A 29 -2.90 0.09 16.22
N ALA A 30 -4.14 -0.12 16.68
CA ALA A 30 -5.24 -0.57 15.84
C ALA A 30 -5.57 0.47 14.75
N GLU A 31 -5.57 1.75 15.11
CA GLU A 31 -5.81 2.83 14.14
C GLU A 31 -4.67 2.92 13.12
N LEU A 32 -3.43 2.76 13.58
CA LEU A 32 -2.27 2.78 12.70
C LEU A 32 -2.27 1.59 11.74
N ASP A 33 -2.65 0.41 12.22
CA ASP A 33 -2.79 -0.78 11.39
C ASP A 33 -3.84 -0.57 10.30
N GLU A 34 -4.97 0.04 10.66
CA GLU A 34 -6.03 0.33 9.70
C GLU A 34 -5.58 1.34 8.64
N MET A 35 -4.90 2.42 9.06
CA MET A 35 -4.35 3.42 8.14
C MET A 35 -3.35 2.81 7.18
N ALA A 36 -2.46 1.94 7.69
CA ALA A 36 -1.46 1.27 6.86
C ALA A 36 -2.11 0.34 5.86
N GLU A 37 -3.13 -0.40 6.28
CA GLU A 37 -3.89 -1.30 5.39
C GLU A 37 -4.59 -0.52 4.29
N GLU A 38 -5.25 0.59 4.63
CA GLU A 38 -5.91 1.45 3.65
C GLU A 38 -4.90 2.03 2.65
N PHE A 39 -3.75 2.46 3.12
CA PHE A 39 -2.70 2.97 2.25
C PHE A 39 -2.17 1.89 1.32
N GLY A 40 -1.97 0.67 1.84
CA GLY A 40 -1.57 -0.47 1.04
C GLY A 40 -2.59 -0.81 -0.04
N GLN A 41 -3.87 -0.79 0.32
CA GLN A 41 -4.96 -1.07 -0.61
C GLN A 41 -5.07 0.02 -1.68
N PHE A 42 -4.95 1.28 -1.28
CA PHE A 42 -4.96 2.41 -2.21
C PHE A 42 -3.83 2.28 -3.24
N ASN A 43 -2.63 1.94 -2.78
CA ASN A 43 -1.48 1.72 -3.65
C ASN A 43 -1.73 0.53 -4.60
N ALA A 44 -2.32 -0.54 -4.08
CA ALA A 44 -2.66 -1.71 -4.90
C ALA A 44 -3.65 -1.35 -6.01
N GLU A 45 -4.68 -0.58 -5.68
CA GLU A 45 -5.66 -0.12 -6.67
C GLU A 45 -5.01 0.74 -7.76
N SER A 46 -4.06 1.58 -7.37
CA SER A 46 -3.36 2.46 -8.32
C SER A 46 -2.57 1.69 -9.37
N PHE A 47 -2.12 0.48 -9.05
CA PHE A 47 -1.31 -0.35 -9.95
C PHE A 47 -2.04 -1.58 -10.45
N GLU A 48 -3.33 -1.70 -10.20
CA GLU A 48 -4.13 -2.84 -10.65
C GLU A 48 -4.05 -3.03 -12.16
N TYR A 49 -3.95 -1.94 -12.91
CA TYR A 49 -3.86 -2.01 -14.37
C TYR A 49 -2.64 -2.81 -14.86
N LEU A 50 -1.59 -2.91 -14.04
CA LEU A 50 -0.41 -3.71 -14.40
C LEU A 50 -0.70 -5.21 -14.32
N VAL A 51 -1.66 -5.61 -13.51
CA VAL A 51 -2.09 -7.00 -13.38
C VAL A 51 -3.08 -7.37 -14.48
N THR A 52 -4.08 -6.51 -14.68
CA THR A 52 -5.10 -6.74 -15.72
C THR A 52 -4.54 -6.48 -17.11
N GLY A 53 -3.44 -5.73 -17.19
CA GLY A 53 -2.78 -5.39 -18.43
C GLY A 53 -3.50 -4.31 -19.21
N TRP A 54 -2.78 -3.77 -20.15
CA TRP A 54 -3.32 -2.80 -21.10
C TRP A 54 -4.01 -3.51 -22.25
N GLY A 55 -3.76 -4.81 -22.40
CA GLY A 55 -4.28 -5.64 -23.47
C GLY A 55 -5.46 -6.46 -23.01
N GLU A 56 -6.37 -6.69 -23.92
CA GLU A 56 -7.56 -7.49 -23.69
C GLU A 56 -7.25 -8.98 -23.60
N ASP A 57 -6.04 -9.38 -23.98
CA ASP A 57 -5.65 -10.78 -24.18
C ASP A 57 -4.76 -11.36 -23.08
N ASN A 58 -4.66 -10.69 -21.92
CA ASN A 58 -3.81 -11.18 -20.83
C ASN A 58 -4.37 -12.42 -20.14
N PHE A 59 -5.67 -12.64 -20.23
CA PHE A 59 -6.34 -13.77 -19.57
C PHE A 59 -7.28 -14.44 -20.54
N ASP A 60 -7.33 -15.77 -20.47
CA ASP A 60 -8.17 -16.57 -21.34
C ASP A 60 -9.66 -16.46 -21.00
N ASN A 61 -9.98 -16.13 -19.73
CA ASN A 61 -11.37 -16.00 -19.27
C ASN A 61 -11.44 -15.09 -18.03
N GLU A 62 -12.68 -14.73 -17.68
CA GLU A 62 -12.95 -13.84 -16.53
C GLU A 62 -12.54 -14.47 -15.19
N ASP A 63 -12.62 -15.79 -15.06
CA ASP A 63 -12.28 -16.49 -13.84
C ASP A 63 -10.77 -16.41 -13.57
N GLU A 64 -9.95 -16.50 -14.59
CA GLU A 64 -8.49 -16.35 -14.46
C GLU A 64 -8.13 -14.92 -14.10
N GLU A 65 -8.80 -13.95 -14.70
CA GLU A 65 -8.60 -12.54 -14.38
C GLU A 65 -8.96 -12.25 -12.92
N ALA A 66 -10.12 -12.76 -12.47
CA ALA A 66 -10.56 -12.56 -11.09
C ALA A 66 -9.59 -13.20 -10.10
N GLU A 67 -9.09 -14.38 -10.40
CA GLU A 67 -8.10 -15.07 -9.56
C GLU A 67 -6.78 -14.29 -9.50
N ALA A 68 -6.32 -13.77 -10.62
CA ALA A 68 -5.09 -13.00 -10.69
C ALA A 68 -5.22 -11.71 -9.86
N ILE A 69 -6.36 -11.02 -9.94
CA ILE A 69 -6.62 -9.81 -9.18
C ILE A 69 -6.67 -10.13 -7.69
N GLU A 70 -7.35 -11.21 -7.29
CA GLU A 70 -7.42 -11.63 -5.89
C GLU A 70 -6.04 -11.93 -5.33
N ASN A 71 -5.21 -12.66 -6.08
CA ASN A 71 -3.84 -12.97 -5.69
C ASN A 71 -2.99 -11.69 -5.58
N TYR A 72 -3.18 -10.76 -6.49
CA TYR A 72 -2.50 -9.47 -6.46
C TYR A 72 -2.79 -8.71 -5.17
N TYR A 73 -4.05 -8.57 -4.80
CA TYR A 73 -4.43 -7.86 -3.57
C TYR A 73 -3.96 -8.61 -2.33
N ALA A 74 -3.93 -9.93 -2.35
CA ALA A 74 -3.44 -10.73 -1.24
C ALA A 74 -1.94 -10.54 -1.01
N ASP A 75 -1.18 -10.29 -2.08
CA ASP A 75 0.26 -10.07 -2.00
C ASP A 75 0.63 -8.62 -1.66
N CYS A 76 -0.30 -7.69 -1.80
CA CYS A 76 -0.06 -6.30 -1.43
C CYS A 76 -0.13 -6.12 0.08
N SER A 77 0.72 -5.26 0.60
CA SER A 77 0.76 -5.00 2.04
C SER A 77 0.95 -3.53 2.34
N GLY A 78 0.50 -3.13 3.52
CA GLY A 78 0.77 -1.83 4.07
C GLY A 78 1.27 -2.00 5.49
N THR A 79 2.31 -1.27 5.85
CA THR A 79 2.91 -1.30 7.18
C THR A 79 3.13 0.11 7.69
N TRP A 80 3.36 0.22 8.98
CA TRP A 80 3.67 1.51 9.60
C TRP A 80 4.83 1.37 10.58
N GLU A 81 5.51 2.49 10.82
CA GLU A 81 6.60 2.57 11.77
C GLU A 81 6.58 3.94 12.42
N GLU A 82 6.77 4.00 13.73
CA GLU A 82 6.92 5.26 14.42
C GLU A 82 8.35 5.76 14.22
N ILE A 83 8.50 7.03 13.81
CA ILE A 83 9.79 7.62 13.50
C ILE A 83 10.02 8.87 14.35
N THR A 84 11.24 9.41 14.30
CA THR A 84 11.60 10.64 15.00
C THR A 84 11.21 11.86 14.16
N GLU A 85 11.11 13.01 14.83
CA GLU A 85 10.91 14.29 14.17
C GLU A 85 11.99 14.56 13.14
N GLU A 86 13.23 14.25 13.48
CA GLU A 86 14.37 14.43 12.59
C GLU A 86 14.21 13.62 11.30
N GLU A 87 13.84 12.35 11.42
CA GLU A 87 13.61 11.48 10.27
C GLU A 87 12.45 11.99 9.41
N PHE A 88 11.38 12.44 10.06
CA PHE A 88 10.23 13.03 9.37
C PHE A 88 10.66 14.22 8.52
N ARG A 89 11.44 15.14 9.09
CA ARG A 89 11.89 16.34 8.40
C ARG A 89 12.85 16.05 7.25
N GLU A 90 13.67 15.02 7.38
CA GLU A 90 14.61 14.64 6.33
C GLU A 90 13.90 14.04 5.11
N ASN A 91 12.72 13.44 5.30
CA ASN A 91 12.04 12.67 4.26
C ASN A 91 10.74 13.30 3.76
N SER A 92 10.29 14.38 4.36
CA SER A 92 9.03 15.02 3.95
C SER A 92 9.24 16.35 3.25
#